data_316f3f134eb1cc4c023b62c4f15f0b3b
#
_entry.id   316f3f134eb1cc4c023b62c4f15f0b3b
#
_cell.length_a   1.000
_cell.length_b   1.000
_cell.length_c   1.000
_cell.angle_alpha   90.00
_cell.angle_beta   90.00
_cell.angle_gamma   90.00
#
_symmetry.space_group_name_H-M   'P 1'
#
loop_
_entity.id
_entity.type
_entity.pdbx_description
1 polymer ?
#
loop_
_entity_poly.entity_id
_entity_poly.type
_entity_poly.pdbx_seq_one_letter_code
_entity_poly.pdbx_strand_id
1 'polypeptide(L)'
;MNTAYVSIDFIVNLVFWLLGFFFLFRISSCRSSVNRNTRNPSVSIIIPARNEEYTLPNLLNSLSGQLSSEDEVIVVDDHSEDRTKAVAEENRVKVLESLPIPEGWLGKTWACYQGARIASGEILVFLDADTVLEKNGLKNIIETYAEKDGVLSIQPYHKMRKLYEQLSAFFNIIMMAGMGTFTFLGSRIKPIGLFGQVVVMKKQHYLDFGGHDKVKGEILEDLAFGSELQKKGVEIHCLGGRSTVSFRMYPNGIRELINGWSKGFAMGAAKTPLPLLILIIAWISGSLGTTRGLIEVIITTNNVQIAIWGSLYILYVAQIYWMLVRIGNFKFYTALFYPIPMAFFVIVFTHSFVRIFIARNVKWKGRKIDLKRRVNK
;
A
#
# COMPACT_ATOMS: atom_id res chain seq x y z
N MET A 1 33.41 -24.33 -33.25
CA MET A 1 32.86 -24.64 -31.91
C MET A 1 32.81 -23.33 -31.15
N ASN A 2 31.64 -22.62 -31.15
CA ASN A 2 31.48 -21.44 -30.32
C ASN A 2 31.23 -21.91 -28.90
N THR A 3 32.24 -21.88 -28.07
CA THR A 3 32.10 -22.11 -26.62
C THR A 3 31.15 -21.06 -26.07
N ALA A 4 30.04 -21.51 -25.52
CA ALA A 4 29.05 -20.64 -24.85
C ALA A 4 29.68 -20.11 -23.56
N TYR A 5 30.40 -19.00 -23.65
CA TYR A 5 30.87 -18.31 -22.46
C TYR A 5 29.68 -17.63 -21.78
N VAL A 6 29.31 -18.09 -20.61
CA VAL A 6 28.41 -17.38 -19.72
C VAL A 6 29.18 -16.15 -19.23
N SER A 7 28.73 -14.97 -19.62
CA SER A 7 29.37 -13.71 -19.23
C SER A 7 29.22 -13.46 -17.74
N ILE A 8 30.14 -12.72 -17.13
CA ILE A 8 30.05 -12.27 -15.73
C ILE A 8 28.77 -11.49 -15.53
N ASP A 9 28.37 -10.68 -16.52
CA ASP A 9 27.12 -9.89 -16.46
C ASP A 9 25.88 -10.79 -16.34
N PHE A 10 25.83 -11.92 -17.06
CA PHE A 10 24.76 -12.89 -16.93
C PHE A 10 24.67 -13.46 -15.51
N ILE A 11 25.84 -13.86 -14.94
CA ILE A 11 25.91 -14.42 -13.58
C ILE A 11 25.40 -13.37 -12.55
N VAL A 12 25.84 -12.12 -12.67
CA VAL A 12 25.41 -11.03 -11.79
C VAL A 12 23.90 -10.82 -11.87
N ASN A 13 23.34 -10.78 -13.09
CA ASN A 13 21.89 -10.59 -13.27
C ASN A 13 21.07 -11.81 -12.78
N LEU A 14 21.62 -13.02 -12.89
CA LEU A 14 21.03 -14.24 -12.32
C LEU A 14 21.02 -14.20 -10.78
N VAL A 15 22.10 -13.75 -10.15
CA VAL A 15 22.17 -13.54 -8.70
C VAL A 15 21.14 -12.49 -8.28
N PHE A 16 21.03 -11.38 -9.01
CA PHE A 16 20.04 -10.35 -8.73
C PHE A 16 18.60 -10.84 -8.90
N TRP A 17 18.33 -11.71 -9.87
CA TRP A 17 17.05 -12.39 -10.00
C TRP A 17 16.74 -13.24 -8.75
N LEU A 18 17.70 -14.02 -8.25
CA LEU A 18 17.51 -14.82 -7.04
C LEU A 18 17.11 -13.95 -5.81
N LEU A 19 17.66 -12.73 -5.70
CA LEU A 19 17.29 -11.80 -4.64
C LEU A 19 15.81 -11.42 -4.67
N GLY A 20 15.15 -11.44 -5.83
CA GLY A 20 13.72 -11.17 -5.94
C GLY A 20 12.85 -12.13 -5.14
N PHE A 21 13.28 -13.36 -4.89
CA PHE A 21 12.56 -14.31 -4.04
C PHE A 21 12.62 -13.95 -2.55
N PHE A 22 13.50 -13.05 -2.15
CA PHE A 22 13.49 -12.51 -0.80
C PHE A 22 12.22 -11.67 -0.54
N PHE A 23 11.73 -10.97 -1.57
CA PHE A 23 10.58 -10.09 -1.47
C PHE A 23 9.27 -10.86 -1.66
N LEU A 24 8.22 -10.40 -0.97
CA LEU A 24 6.84 -10.86 -1.13
C LEU A 24 6.68 -12.40 -1.01
N PHE A 25 7.63 -13.07 -0.34
CA PHE A 25 7.61 -14.52 -0.20
C PHE A 25 6.47 -14.98 0.71
N ARG A 26 6.20 -14.26 1.79
CA ARG A 26 5.15 -14.54 2.77
C ARG A 26 4.15 -13.41 2.89
N ILE A 27 3.21 -13.33 1.95
CA ILE A 27 2.06 -12.43 2.08
C ILE A 27 0.94 -13.22 2.73
N SER A 28 0.78 -13.05 4.06
CA SER A 28 -0.37 -13.58 4.79
C SER A 28 -1.59 -12.71 4.51
N SER A 29 -2.78 -13.31 4.48
CA SER A 29 -4.09 -12.63 4.38
C SER A 29 -4.96 -12.98 5.56
N CYS A 30 -6.01 -12.21 5.80
CA CYS A 30 -7.00 -12.54 6.81
C CYS A 30 -7.68 -13.87 6.48
N ARG A 31 -7.95 -14.65 7.51
CA ARG A 31 -8.61 -15.97 7.39
C ARG A 31 -9.77 -16.05 8.38
N SER A 32 -10.83 -16.75 8.00
CA SER A 32 -11.87 -17.11 8.93
C SER A 32 -11.33 -18.13 9.93
N SER A 33 -11.54 -17.86 11.21
CA SER A 33 -11.26 -18.82 12.28
C SER A 33 -12.46 -19.77 12.44
N VAL A 34 -12.21 -21.06 12.34
CA VAL A 34 -13.28 -22.07 12.36
C VAL A 34 -13.89 -22.26 13.77
N ASN A 35 -13.33 -21.64 14.82
CA ASN A 35 -13.69 -22.02 16.19
C ASN A 35 -13.64 -20.84 17.17
N ARG A 36 -14.72 -20.08 17.34
CA ARG A 36 -14.90 -19.26 18.56
C ARG A 36 -16.36 -19.09 18.96
N ASN A 37 -16.71 -19.72 20.09
CA ASN A 37 -17.86 -19.39 20.95
C ASN A 37 -17.56 -18.13 21.82
N THR A 38 -16.90 -17.12 21.28
CA THR A 38 -16.61 -15.88 22.03
C THR A 38 -17.50 -14.77 21.49
N ARG A 39 -17.99 -13.90 22.38
CA ARG A 39 -18.69 -12.67 22.01
C ARG A 39 -17.84 -11.91 21.01
N ASN A 40 -18.43 -11.56 19.87
CA ASN A 40 -17.79 -10.65 18.94
C ASN A 40 -17.75 -9.24 19.56
N PRO A 41 -16.57 -8.61 19.63
CA PRO A 41 -16.48 -7.22 20.11
C PRO A 41 -17.22 -6.30 19.15
N SER A 42 -17.84 -5.25 19.69
CA SER A 42 -18.46 -4.19 18.87
C SER A 42 -17.39 -3.40 18.09
N VAL A 43 -17.72 -3.05 16.85
CA VAL A 43 -16.78 -2.42 15.91
C VAL A 43 -17.27 -1.02 15.53
N SER A 44 -16.40 -0.04 15.62
CA SER A 44 -16.61 1.26 14.98
C SER A 44 -15.72 1.38 13.74
N ILE A 45 -16.35 1.48 12.57
CA ILE A 45 -15.66 1.67 11.30
C ILE A 45 -15.59 3.18 11.04
N ILE A 46 -14.38 3.70 10.92
CA ILE A 46 -14.10 5.13 10.72
C ILE A 46 -13.58 5.34 9.30
N ILE A 47 -14.30 6.13 8.52
CA ILE A 47 -14.03 6.39 7.11
C ILE A 47 -13.77 7.89 6.93
N PRO A 48 -12.50 8.33 6.87
CA PRO A 48 -12.18 9.71 6.50
C PRO A 48 -12.48 9.91 5.02
N ALA A 49 -13.31 10.88 4.68
CA ALA A 49 -13.73 11.12 3.31
C ALA A 49 -13.55 12.60 2.91
N ARG A 50 -13.01 12.82 1.70
CA ARG A 50 -12.96 14.13 1.06
C ARG A 50 -13.03 14.00 -0.45
N ASN A 51 -14.12 14.45 -1.05
CA ASN A 51 -14.39 14.36 -2.48
C ASN A 51 -14.30 12.89 -2.98
N GLU A 52 -15.14 12.03 -2.38
CA GLU A 52 -15.19 10.58 -2.60
C GLU A 52 -16.58 10.11 -3.08
N GLU A 53 -17.36 11.00 -3.73
CA GLU A 53 -18.73 10.70 -4.19
C GLU A 53 -18.82 9.45 -5.09
N TYR A 54 -17.71 9.09 -5.80
CA TYR A 54 -17.66 7.93 -6.70
C TYR A 54 -17.11 6.65 -6.05
N THR A 55 -16.36 6.77 -4.97
CA THR A 55 -15.69 5.63 -4.31
C THR A 55 -16.44 5.19 -3.07
N LEU A 56 -16.90 6.13 -2.25
CA LEU A 56 -17.61 5.87 -1.00
C LEU A 56 -18.84 4.96 -1.16
N PRO A 57 -19.70 5.08 -2.20
CA PRO A 57 -20.82 4.16 -2.40
C PRO A 57 -20.38 2.70 -2.49
N ASN A 58 -19.26 2.41 -3.15
CA ASN A 58 -18.76 1.04 -3.28
C ASN A 58 -18.33 0.45 -1.94
N LEU A 59 -17.67 1.25 -1.10
CA LEU A 59 -17.29 0.84 0.25
C LEU A 59 -18.52 0.59 1.12
N LEU A 60 -19.47 1.54 1.18
CA LEU A 60 -20.68 1.42 2.01
C LEU A 60 -21.54 0.22 1.57
N ASN A 61 -21.72 0.02 0.29
CA ASN A 61 -22.42 -1.15 -0.26
C ASN A 61 -21.68 -2.47 0.12
N SER A 62 -20.36 -2.48 0.13
CA SER A 62 -19.58 -3.67 0.52
C SER A 62 -19.66 -3.99 2.01
N LEU A 63 -19.91 -3.00 2.86
CA LEU A 63 -20.15 -3.15 4.30
C LEU A 63 -21.56 -3.63 4.58
N SER A 64 -22.52 -3.28 3.72
CA SER A 64 -23.92 -3.68 3.88
C SER A 64 -24.04 -5.21 3.99
N GLY A 65 -24.73 -5.68 5.03
CA GLY A 65 -24.88 -7.12 5.32
C GLY A 65 -23.67 -7.78 5.99
N GLN A 66 -22.62 -7.03 6.31
CA GLN A 66 -21.47 -7.52 7.08
C GLN A 66 -21.44 -6.99 8.53
N LEU A 67 -22.24 -6.00 8.83
CA LEU A 67 -22.32 -5.37 10.16
C LEU A 67 -23.27 -6.14 11.07
N SER A 68 -22.93 -6.22 12.34
CA SER A 68 -23.84 -6.63 13.42
C SER A 68 -24.65 -5.42 13.93
N SER A 69 -25.66 -5.67 14.78
CA SER A 69 -26.46 -4.60 15.38
C SER A 69 -25.68 -3.72 16.36
N GLU A 70 -24.54 -4.18 16.85
CA GLU A 70 -23.66 -3.44 17.77
C GLU A 70 -22.57 -2.66 17.05
N ASP A 71 -22.44 -2.84 15.74
CA ASP A 71 -21.42 -2.17 14.93
C ASP A 71 -21.94 -0.80 14.42
N GLU A 72 -21.04 0.14 14.25
CA GLU A 72 -21.35 1.44 13.65
C GLU A 72 -20.38 1.80 12.52
N VAL A 73 -20.85 2.58 11.58
CA VAL A 73 -20.05 3.20 10.52
C VAL A 73 -20.09 4.70 10.70
N ILE A 74 -18.94 5.34 10.78
CA ILE A 74 -18.77 6.78 10.95
C ILE A 74 -18.00 7.31 9.74
N VAL A 75 -18.68 8.01 8.86
CA VAL A 75 -18.05 8.76 7.78
C VAL A 75 -17.69 10.14 8.31
N VAL A 76 -16.43 10.51 8.27
CA VAL A 76 -15.96 11.84 8.66
C VAL A 76 -15.68 12.65 7.40
N ASP A 77 -16.57 13.57 7.08
CA ASP A 77 -16.49 14.43 5.91
C ASP A 77 -15.53 15.61 6.14
N ASP A 78 -14.33 15.58 5.51
CA ASP A 78 -13.34 16.65 5.59
C ASP A 78 -13.65 17.76 4.57
N HIS A 79 -14.81 18.43 4.73
CA HIS A 79 -15.22 19.55 3.91
C HIS A 79 -15.23 19.21 2.41
N SER A 80 -15.97 18.16 2.04
CA SER A 80 -16.16 17.80 0.62
C SER A 80 -16.94 18.86 -0.13
N GLU A 81 -16.58 19.07 -1.39
CA GLU A 81 -17.21 20.03 -2.30
C GLU A 81 -18.13 19.31 -3.31
N ASP A 82 -18.17 17.97 -3.26
CA ASP A 82 -18.99 17.07 -4.07
C ASP A 82 -20.15 16.47 -3.25
N ARG A 83 -20.76 15.42 -3.75
CA ARG A 83 -21.88 14.74 -3.07
C ARG A 83 -21.46 13.74 -1.98
N THR A 84 -20.21 13.73 -1.52
CA THR A 84 -19.70 12.76 -0.53
C THR A 84 -20.59 12.67 0.71
N LYS A 85 -20.93 13.83 1.32
CA LYS A 85 -21.80 13.89 2.50
C LYS A 85 -23.18 13.32 2.19
N ALA A 86 -23.82 13.75 1.11
CA ALA A 86 -25.14 13.26 0.71
C ALA A 86 -25.14 11.74 0.49
N VAL A 87 -24.10 11.19 -0.14
CA VAL A 87 -23.93 9.74 -0.32
C VAL A 87 -23.89 9.01 1.02
N ALA A 88 -23.18 9.53 2.02
CA ALA A 88 -23.13 8.91 3.34
C ALA A 88 -24.50 8.95 4.04
N GLU A 89 -25.21 10.09 3.98
CA GLU A 89 -26.56 10.26 4.55
C GLU A 89 -27.59 9.32 3.88
N GLU A 90 -27.55 9.20 2.54
CA GLU A 90 -28.40 8.29 1.77
C GLU A 90 -28.21 6.82 2.19
N ASN A 91 -26.99 6.43 2.58
CA ASN A 91 -26.66 5.08 3.09
C ASN A 91 -26.97 4.90 4.59
N ARG A 92 -27.55 5.90 5.27
CA ARG A 92 -27.96 5.86 6.68
C ARG A 92 -26.83 5.51 7.65
N VAL A 93 -25.61 5.90 7.34
CA VAL A 93 -24.47 5.81 8.24
C VAL A 93 -24.29 7.11 9.02
N LYS A 94 -23.61 7.04 10.17
CA LYS A 94 -23.33 8.21 10.98
C LYS A 94 -22.36 9.14 10.23
N VAL A 95 -22.76 10.37 9.99
CA VAL A 95 -21.93 11.39 9.34
C VAL A 95 -21.44 12.39 10.38
N LEU A 96 -20.14 12.63 10.42
CA LEU A 96 -19.51 13.68 11.19
C LEU A 96 -18.92 14.70 10.22
N GLU A 97 -19.42 15.92 10.24
CA GLU A 97 -18.73 17.03 9.57
C GLU A 97 -17.47 17.38 10.36
N SER A 98 -16.33 17.33 9.69
CA SER A 98 -15.04 17.61 10.31
C SER A 98 -15.00 19.07 10.78
N LEU A 99 -14.55 19.29 12.00
CA LEU A 99 -14.26 20.64 12.49
C LEU A 99 -13.11 21.25 11.66
N PRO A 100 -12.97 22.58 11.64
CA PRO A 100 -11.85 23.25 11.00
C PRO A 100 -10.52 22.61 11.42
N ILE A 101 -9.62 22.40 10.45
CA ILE A 101 -8.35 21.72 10.69
C ILE A 101 -7.48 22.61 11.57
N PRO A 102 -7.10 22.18 12.80
CA PRO A 102 -6.22 22.95 13.67
C PRO A 102 -4.80 23.10 13.07
N GLU A 103 -4.08 24.09 13.53
CA GLU A 103 -2.68 24.28 13.10
C GLU A 103 -1.84 23.02 13.38
N GLY A 104 -1.06 22.63 12.40
CA GLY A 104 -0.20 21.44 12.46
C GLY A 104 -0.87 20.12 12.10
N TRP A 105 -2.17 20.06 11.87
CA TRP A 105 -2.87 18.85 11.42
C TRP A 105 -2.99 18.75 9.90
N LEU A 106 -3.19 17.53 9.41
CA LEU A 106 -3.61 17.23 8.03
C LEU A 106 -5.02 16.66 8.04
N GLY A 107 -5.77 16.84 6.92
CA GLY A 107 -7.19 16.50 6.85
C GLY A 107 -7.48 15.06 7.24
N LYS A 108 -6.78 14.05 6.65
CA LYS A 108 -7.00 12.63 6.97
C LYS A 108 -6.76 12.32 8.45
N THR A 109 -5.63 12.75 9.00
CA THR A 109 -5.28 12.49 10.41
C THR A 109 -6.29 13.15 11.37
N TRP A 110 -6.73 14.38 11.04
CA TRP A 110 -7.73 15.08 11.84
C TRP A 110 -9.09 14.40 11.77
N ALA A 111 -9.53 13.97 10.59
CA ALA A 111 -10.77 13.23 10.42
C ALA A 111 -10.76 11.89 11.19
N CYS A 112 -9.67 11.10 11.05
CA CYS A 112 -9.50 9.85 11.81
C CYS A 112 -9.55 10.10 13.33
N TYR A 113 -8.88 11.14 13.81
CA TYR A 113 -8.85 11.49 15.23
C TYR A 113 -10.24 11.85 15.76
N GLN A 114 -11.00 12.67 15.04
CA GLN A 114 -12.36 13.04 15.43
C GLN A 114 -13.30 11.83 15.42
N GLY A 115 -13.27 11.01 14.35
CA GLY A 115 -14.08 9.80 14.26
C GLY A 115 -13.82 8.84 15.41
N ALA A 116 -12.54 8.61 15.77
CA ALA A 116 -12.17 7.72 16.86
C ALA A 116 -12.66 8.20 18.24
N ARG A 117 -12.78 9.51 18.44
CA ARG A 117 -13.26 10.07 19.71
C ARG A 117 -14.75 9.88 19.94
N ILE A 118 -15.55 9.89 18.88
CA ILE A 118 -17.01 9.71 18.97
C ILE A 118 -17.45 8.25 18.76
N ALA A 119 -16.51 7.38 18.39
CA ALA A 119 -16.73 5.96 18.23
C ALA A 119 -17.18 5.32 19.54
N SER A 120 -18.13 4.38 19.52
CA SER A 120 -18.64 3.64 20.68
C SER A 120 -18.09 2.23 20.80
N GLY A 121 -17.67 1.62 19.67
CA GLY A 121 -17.20 0.24 19.61
C GLY A 121 -15.88 -0.01 20.34
N GLU A 122 -15.70 -1.26 20.75
CA GLU A 122 -14.47 -1.73 21.42
C GLU A 122 -13.27 -1.76 20.46
N ILE A 123 -13.52 -2.04 19.19
CA ILE A 123 -12.53 -2.13 18.13
C ILE A 123 -12.73 -0.97 17.15
N LEU A 124 -11.66 -0.26 16.84
CA LEU A 124 -11.63 0.72 15.77
C LEU A 124 -11.09 0.08 14.49
N VAL A 125 -11.81 0.29 13.39
CA VAL A 125 -11.39 -0.08 12.04
C VAL A 125 -11.36 1.18 11.20
N PHE A 126 -10.16 1.69 10.90
CA PHE A 126 -10.00 2.78 9.96
C PHE A 126 -9.97 2.22 8.55
N LEU A 127 -10.82 2.76 7.66
CA LEU A 127 -10.89 2.37 6.25
C LEU A 127 -10.78 3.60 5.36
N ASP A 128 -9.89 3.55 4.36
CA ASP A 128 -9.90 4.57 3.31
C ASP A 128 -11.15 4.42 2.43
N ALA A 129 -11.75 5.55 2.01
CA ALA A 129 -13.03 5.59 1.30
C ALA A 129 -13.01 4.95 -0.11
N ASP A 130 -11.82 4.66 -0.66
CA ASP A 130 -11.61 4.00 -1.95
C ASP A 130 -11.43 2.46 -1.83
N THR A 131 -11.58 1.91 -0.62
CA THR A 131 -11.52 0.47 -0.36
C THR A 131 -12.87 -0.20 -0.61
N VAL A 132 -12.83 -1.51 -0.85
CA VAL A 132 -14.03 -2.36 -1.01
C VAL A 132 -13.77 -3.68 -0.29
N LEU A 133 -14.64 -4.03 0.64
CA LEU A 133 -14.56 -5.32 1.34
C LEU A 133 -15.08 -6.45 0.44
N GLU A 134 -14.40 -7.56 0.45
CA GLU A 134 -14.88 -8.80 -0.19
C GLU A 134 -15.95 -9.46 0.71
N LYS A 135 -16.64 -10.47 0.17
CA LYS A 135 -17.61 -11.25 0.96
C LYS A 135 -16.97 -11.78 2.25
N ASN A 136 -17.58 -11.55 3.39
CA ASN A 136 -17.05 -11.86 4.72
C ASN A 136 -15.73 -11.14 5.07
N GLY A 137 -15.39 -10.06 4.36
CA GLY A 137 -14.14 -9.34 4.56
C GLY A 137 -14.01 -8.77 5.97
N LEU A 138 -15.06 -8.10 6.47
CA LEU A 138 -15.08 -7.54 7.84
C LEU A 138 -14.93 -8.66 8.88
N LYS A 139 -15.72 -9.73 8.75
CA LYS A 139 -15.63 -10.88 9.64
C LYS A 139 -14.21 -11.45 9.68
N ASN A 140 -13.59 -11.69 8.52
CA ASN A 140 -12.24 -12.24 8.44
C ASN A 140 -11.20 -11.29 9.08
N ILE A 141 -11.38 -9.97 8.94
CA ILE A 141 -10.53 -8.96 9.57
C ILE A 141 -10.63 -9.06 11.09
N ILE A 142 -11.84 -9.05 11.66
CA ILE A 142 -12.07 -9.05 13.10
C ILE A 142 -11.61 -10.36 13.72
N GLU A 143 -11.92 -11.51 13.11
CA GLU A 143 -11.45 -12.83 13.58
C GLU A 143 -9.93 -12.93 13.56
N THR A 144 -9.28 -12.45 12.48
CA THR A 144 -7.81 -12.41 12.40
C THR A 144 -7.22 -11.48 13.46
N TYR A 145 -7.85 -10.33 13.69
CA TYR A 145 -7.42 -9.39 14.72
C TYR A 145 -7.53 -9.99 16.13
N ALA A 146 -8.61 -10.73 16.40
CA ALA A 146 -8.82 -11.39 17.70
C ALA A 146 -7.77 -12.47 18.03
N GLU A 147 -7.08 -13.01 17.02
CA GLU A 147 -5.96 -13.96 17.19
C GLU A 147 -4.62 -13.28 17.44
N LYS A 148 -4.55 -11.97 17.25
CA LYS A 148 -3.31 -11.19 17.31
C LYS A 148 -3.46 -10.07 18.33
N ASP A 149 -2.42 -9.83 19.08
CA ASP A 149 -2.36 -8.63 19.92
C ASP A 149 -1.73 -7.47 19.13
N GLY A 150 -1.99 -6.22 19.56
CA GLY A 150 -1.41 -5.04 18.95
C GLY A 150 -2.27 -4.39 17.87
N VAL A 151 -1.70 -4.16 16.68
CA VAL A 151 -2.34 -3.47 15.56
C VAL A 151 -2.28 -4.31 14.29
N LEU A 152 -3.42 -4.49 13.62
CA LEU A 152 -3.50 -5.10 12.30
C LEU A 152 -3.53 -4.01 11.22
N SER A 153 -2.68 -4.17 10.21
CA SER A 153 -2.60 -3.27 9.06
C SER A 153 -2.67 -4.07 7.77
N ILE A 154 -3.57 -3.72 6.87
CA ILE A 154 -3.81 -4.51 5.67
C ILE A 154 -3.60 -3.65 4.43
N GLN A 155 -2.71 -4.10 3.54
CA GLN A 155 -2.59 -3.56 2.19
C GLN A 155 -3.69 -4.16 1.30
N PRO A 156 -4.67 -3.39 0.81
CA PRO A 156 -5.73 -3.91 -0.03
C PRO A 156 -5.20 -4.53 -1.33
N TYR A 157 -5.91 -5.53 -1.84
CA TYR A 157 -5.60 -6.16 -3.12
C TYR A 157 -5.92 -5.19 -4.27
N HIS A 158 -4.92 -4.85 -5.08
CA HIS A 158 -5.07 -3.84 -6.12
C HIS A 158 -5.89 -4.36 -7.31
N LYS A 159 -7.04 -3.74 -7.56
CA LYS A 159 -7.91 -4.06 -8.72
C LYS A 159 -7.69 -3.06 -9.85
N MET A 160 -7.08 -3.50 -10.94
CA MET A 160 -6.95 -2.75 -12.19
C MET A 160 -8.09 -3.07 -13.14
N ARG A 161 -8.64 -2.04 -13.79
CA ARG A 161 -9.67 -2.16 -14.84
C ARG A 161 -9.21 -1.63 -16.20
N LYS A 162 -8.34 -0.61 -16.22
CA LYS A 162 -7.83 0.03 -17.44
C LYS A 162 -6.36 -0.31 -17.68
N LEU A 163 -5.93 -0.23 -18.93
CA LEU A 163 -4.57 -0.61 -19.35
C LEU A 163 -3.49 0.22 -18.63
N TYR A 164 -3.68 1.54 -18.51
CA TYR A 164 -2.69 2.42 -17.87
C TYR A 164 -2.49 2.11 -16.37
N GLU A 165 -3.50 1.55 -15.70
CA GLU A 165 -3.39 1.18 -14.29
C GLU A 165 -2.33 0.08 -14.07
N GLN A 166 -2.04 -0.75 -15.10
CA GLN A 166 -0.99 -1.76 -15.06
C GLN A 166 0.42 -1.17 -14.86
N LEU A 167 0.61 0.11 -15.20
CA LEU A 167 1.86 0.83 -14.96
C LEU A 167 2.20 0.98 -13.47
N SER A 168 1.23 0.76 -12.58
CA SER A 168 1.46 0.72 -11.12
C SER A 168 2.22 -0.52 -10.62
N ALA A 169 2.52 -1.49 -11.49
CA ALA A 169 3.09 -2.79 -11.11
C ALA A 169 4.33 -2.67 -10.20
N PHE A 170 5.35 -1.95 -10.64
CA PHE A 170 6.59 -1.82 -9.86
C PHE A 170 6.42 -0.96 -8.60
N PHE A 171 5.55 0.05 -8.62
CA PHE A 171 5.24 0.82 -7.42
C PHE A 171 4.68 -0.08 -6.32
N ASN A 172 3.73 -0.96 -6.68
CA ASN A 172 3.12 -1.89 -5.71
C ASN A 172 4.13 -2.94 -5.20
N ILE A 173 4.93 -3.55 -6.09
CA ILE A 173 5.97 -4.51 -5.68
C ILE A 173 6.94 -3.85 -4.71
N ILE A 174 7.48 -2.67 -5.06
CA ILE A 174 8.52 -1.99 -4.28
C ILE A 174 7.97 -1.44 -2.96
N MET A 175 6.74 -0.89 -2.96
CA MET A 175 6.08 -0.42 -1.75
C MET A 175 5.91 -1.57 -0.74
N MET A 176 5.39 -2.71 -1.18
CA MET A 176 5.22 -3.87 -0.31
C MET A 176 6.56 -4.49 0.12
N ALA A 177 7.53 -4.56 -0.79
CA ALA A 177 8.88 -5.03 -0.46
C ALA A 177 9.53 -4.12 0.58
N GLY A 178 9.40 -2.79 0.42
CA GLY A 178 9.97 -1.78 1.33
C GLY A 178 9.45 -1.86 2.76
N MET A 179 8.25 -2.40 2.98
CA MET A 179 7.72 -2.64 4.34
C MET A 179 8.54 -3.67 5.14
N GLY A 180 9.30 -4.56 4.47
CA GLY A 180 10.20 -5.54 5.09
C GLY A 180 9.50 -6.80 5.62
N THR A 181 8.25 -6.75 5.96
CA THR A 181 7.52 -7.82 6.65
C THR A 181 7.12 -9.00 5.75
N PHE A 182 7.05 -8.80 4.43
CA PHE A 182 6.64 -9.85 3.49
C PHE A 182 7.79 -10.70 2.94
N THR A 183 8.96 -10.57 3.53
CA THR A 183 10.14 -11.37 3.19
C THR A 183 9.99 -12.82 3.65
N PHE A 184 10.89 -13.70 3.23
CA PHE A 184 10.89 -15.10 3.72
C PHE A 184 11.15 -15.19 5.23
N LEU A 185 11.75 -14.16 5.85
CA LEU A 185 11.95 -14.07 7.31
C LEU A 185 10.64 -13.75 8.06
N GLY A 186 9.62 -13.24 7.36
CA GLY A 186 8.30 -12.98 7.91
C GLY A 186 8.34 -12.03 9.11
N SER A 187 7.66 -12.39 10.20
CA SER A 187 7.56 -11.58 11.43
C SER A 187 8.87 -11.33 12.17
N ARG A 188 10.00 -11.98 11.78
CA ARG A 188 11.32 -11.65 12.33
C ARG A 188 11.79 -10.25 11.92
N ILE A 189 11.27 -9.71 10.83
CA ILE A 189 11.52 -8.32 10.42
C ILE A 189 10.30 -7.49 10.80
N LYS A 190 10.53 -6.47 11.65
CA LYS A 190 9.48 -5.51 12.01
C LYS A 190 9.15 -4.65 10.78
N PRO A 191 7.86 -4.38 10.50
CA PRO A 191 7.47 -3.47 9.43
C PRO A 191 7.96 -2.04 9.73
N ILE A 192 8.23 -1.24 8.71
CA ILE A 192 8.65 0.15 8.89
C ILE A 192 7.52 1.07 9.37
N GLY A 193 6.29 0.59 9.39
CA GLY A 193 5.08 1.31 9.79
C GLY A 193 3.82 0.56 9.44
N LEU A 194 2.73 1.27 9.17
CA LEU A 194 1.44 0.72 8.76
C LEU A 194 1.18 0.95 7.26
N PHE A 195 0.31 0.12 6.69
CA PHE A 195 -0.48 0.45 5.51
C PHE A 195 -1.74 1.19 5.99
N GLY A 196 -1.94 2.39 5.55
CA GLY A 196 -2.97 3.27 6.09
C GLY A 196 -4.39 3.01 5.59
N GLN A 197 -4.55 2.13 4.58
CA GLN A 197 -5.85 1.90 3.96
C GLN A 197 -6.80 1.10 4.84
N VAL A 198 -6.27 0.20 5.65
CA VAL A 198 -7.02 -0.58 6.65
C VAL A 198 -6.17 -0.75 7.89
N VAL A 199 -6.60 -0.15 9.00
CA VAL A 199 -5.93 -0.24 10.29
C VAL A 199 -6.93 -0.65 11.36
N VAL A 200 -6.61 -1.69 12.13
CA VAL A 200 -7.48 -2.23 13.18
C VAL A 200 -6.75 -2.25 14.51
N MET A 201 -7.38 -1.72 15.55
CA MET A 201 -6.84 -1.73 16.90
C MET A 201 -7.94 -1.55 17.96
N LYS A 202 -7.67 -1.93 19.20
CA LYS A 202 -8.57 -1.64 20.33
C LYS A 202 -8.70 -0.13 20.54
N LYS A 203 -9.92 0.35 20.72
CA LYS A 203 -10.19 1.77 21.02
C LYS A 203 -9.40 2.27 22.22
N GLN A 204 -9.37 1.48 23.28
CA GLN A 204 -8.62 1.86 24.50
C GLN A 204 -7.14 2.07 24.20
N HIS A 205 -6.51 1.15 23.45
CA HIS A 205 -5.09 1.30 23.08
C HIS A 205 -4.85 2.54 22.22
N TYR A 206 -5.80 2.86 21.31
CA TYR A 206 -5.72 4.08 20.49
C TYR A 206 -5.75 5.34 21.37
N LEU A 207 -6.67 5.39 22.34
CA LEU A 207 -6.80 6.54 23.25
C LEU A 207 -5.61 6.69 24.19
N ASP A 208 -5.14 5.59 24.80
CA ASP A 208 -3.99 5.58 25.72
C ASP A 208 -2.70 6.00 25.01
N PHE A 209 -2.58 5.66 23.73
CA PHE A 209 -1.46 6.11 22.92
C PHE A 209 -1.55 7.60 22.55
N GLY A 210 -2.74 8.18 22.53
CA GLY A 210 -3.05 9.54 22.09
C GLY A 210 -3.44 9.64 20.61
N GLY A 211 -3.63 8.50 19.93
CA GLY A 211 -4.13 8.39 18.59
C GLY A 211 -3.33 9.18 17.55
N HIS A 212 -4.01 9.67 16.53
CA HIS A 212 -3.42 10.42 15.42
C HIS A 212 -2.81 11.78 15.83
N ASP A 213 -3.05 12.29 17.08
CA ASP A 213 -2.37 13.48 17.57
C ASP A 213 -0.84 13.32 17.60
N LYS A 214 -0.35 12.11 17.84
CA LYS A 214 1.09 11.79 17.85
C LYS A 214 1.77 11.94 16.49
N VAL A 215 0.98 11.93 15.42
CA VAL A 215 1.47 12.00 14.04
C VAL A 215 0.79 13.10 13.22
N LYS A 216 0.15 14.06 13.92
CA LYS A 216 -0.41 15.24 13.26
C LYS A 216 0.67 15.90 12.42
N GLY A 217 0.29 16.24 11.19
CA GLY A 217 1.19 16.92 10.28
C GLY A 217 2.25 16.06 9.59
N GLU A 218 2.37 14.76 9.89
CA GLU A 218 3.21 13.86 9.12
C GLU A 218 2.57 13.59 7.75
N ILE A 219 3.40 13.63 6.67
CA ILE A 219 2.92 13.39 5.30
C ILE A 219 2.73 11.90 5.04
N LEU A 220 3.57 11.08 5.65
CA LEU A 220 3.48 9.62 5.68
C LEU A 220 3.00 9.21 7.07
N GLU A 221 1.79 9.67 7.42
CA GLU A 221 1.20 9.52 8.75
C GLU A 221 1.13 8.07 9.20
N ASP A 222 0.81 7.16 8.27
CA ASP A 222 0.65 5.75 8.57
C ASP A 222 1.99 5.07 8.91
N LEU A 223 3.06 5.43 8.19
CA LEU A 223 4.41 4.96 8.53
C LEU A 223 4.87 5.54 9.86
N ALA A 224 4.60 6.82 10.11
CA ALA A 224 4.96 7.48 11.35
C ALA A 224 4.16 6.89 12.53
N PHE A 225 2.85 6.67 12.37
CA PHE A 225 1.98 6.10 13.39
C PHE A 225 2.45 4.70 13.80
N GLY A 226 2.73 3.84 12.80
CA GLY A 226 3.30 2.52 13.08
C GLY A 226 4.64 2.58 13.79
N SER A 227 5.54 3.47 13.36
CA SER A 227 6.85 3.65 14.02
C SER A 227 6.69 4.08 15.48
N GLU A 228 5.80 5.04 15.77
CA GLU A 228 5.55 5.50 17.15
C GLU A 228 4.92 4.40 18.02
N LEU A 229 3.99 3.61 17.48
CA LEU A 229 3.41 2.44 18.17
C LEU A 229 4.51 1.42 18.54
N GLN A 230 5.40 1.10 17.60
CA GLN A 230 6.51 0.16 17.84
C GLN A 230 7.50 0.64 18.91
N LYS A 231 7.77 1.96 19.00
CA LYS A 231 8.58 2.54 20.07
C LYS A 231 7.97 2.31 21.44
N LYS A 232 6.64 2.17 21.51
CA LYS A 232 5.90 1.82 22.75
C LYS A 232 5.74 0.32 22.97
N GLY A 233 6.39 -0.51 22.15
CA GLY A 233 6.33 -1.96 22.27
C GLY A 233 5.08 -2.60 21.67
N VAL A 234 4.23 -1.85 20.94
CA VAL A 234 3.05 -2.38 20.29
C VAL A 234 3.45 -3.21 19.06
N GLU A 235 2.95 -4.44 18.98
CA GLU A 235 3.20 -5.30 17.83
C GLU A 235 2.34 -4.89 16.63
N ILE A 236 2.93 -4.90 15.43
CA ILE A 236 2.25 -4.57 14.18
C ILE A 236 2.23 -5.79 13.27
N HIS A 237 1.04 -6.17 12.84
CA HIS A 237 0.79 -7.27 11.92
C HIS A 237 0.37 -6.71 10.56
N CYS A 238 1.29 -6.73 9.58
CA CYS A 238 0.98 -6.34 8.21
C CYS A 238 0.51 -7.55 7.38
N LEU A 239 -0.63 -7.42 6.71
CA LEU A 239 -1.23 -8.45 5.86
C LEU A 239 -1.53 -7.92 4.46
N GLY A 240 -1.68 -8.85 3.51
CA GLY A 240 -2.24 -8.56 2.18
C GLY A 240 -3.75 -8.76 2.16
N GLY A 241 -4.45 -7.91 1.41
CA GLY A 241 -5.92 -7.86 1.35
C GLY A 241 -6.57 -8.85 0.39
N ARG A 242 -5.82 -9.76 -0.24
CA ARG A 242 -6.40 -10.72 -1.20
C ARG A 242 -7.54 -11.51 -0.55
N SER A 243 -8.72 -11.51 -1.19
CA SER A 243 -9.95 -12.14 -0.71
C SER A 243 -10.55 -11.53 0.58
N THR A 244 -10.09 -10.37 1.01
CA THR A 244 -10.55 -9.67 2.21
C THR A 244 -10.97 -8.24 1.90
N VAL A 245 -10.05 -7.46 1.37
CA VAL A 245 -10.26 -6.06 1.00
C VAL A 245 -9.48 -5.72 -0.26
N SER A 246 -10.10 -4.97 -1.13
CA SER A 246 -9.51 -4.51 -2.38
C SER A 246 -9.68 -3.01 -2.53
N PHE A 247 -8.91 -2.41 -3.44
CA PHE A 247 -9.06 -1.00 -3.80
C PHE A 247 -8.72 -0.78 -5.28
N ARG A 248 -9.14 0.35 -5.82
CA ARG A 248 -8.79 0.77 -7.16
C ARG A 248 -8.19 2.16 -7.10
N MET A 249 -6.87 2.24 -7.28
CA MET A 249 -6.16 3.53 -7.30
C MET A 249 -6.28 4.19 -8.69
N TYR A 250 -6.40 5.52 -8.67
CA TYR A 250 -6.25 6.38 -9.86
C TYR A 250 -7.19 6.06 -11.04
N PRO A 251 -8.53 5.94 -10.83
CA PRO A 251 -9.47 5.55 -11.87
C PRO A 251 -9.64 6.61 -12.99
N ASN A 252 -9.24 7.88 -12.73
CA ASN A 252 -9.53 9.03 -13.58
C ASN A 252 -8.43 9.34 -14.61
N GLY A 253 -7.44 8.45 -14.77
CA GLY A 253 -6.48 8.55 -15.86
C GLY A 253 -5.01 8.59 -15.42
N ILE A 254 -4.13 8.57 -16.44
CA ILE A 254 -2.68 8.48 -16.23
C ILE A 254 -2.10 9.70 -15.49
N ARG A 255 -2.71 10.88 -15.62
CA ARG A 255 -2.26 12.09 -14.89
C ARG A 255 -2.49 11.95 -13.39
N GLU A 256 -3.63 11.39 -12.98
CA GLU A 256 -3.92 11.09 -11.59
C GLU A 256 -2.93 10.06 -11.04
N LEU A 257 -2.66 8.99 -11.80
CA LEU A 257 -1.70 7.95 -11.46
C LEU A 257 -0.28 8.51 -11.24
N ILE A 258 0.23 9.34 -12.17
CA ILE A 258 1.54 9.99 -12.04
C ILE A 258 1.57 10.90 -10.80
N ASN A 259 0.54 11.73 -10.61
CA ASN A 259 0.48 12.65 -9.46
C ASN A 259 0.40 11.90 -8.13
N GLY A 260 -0.39 10.83 -8.08
CA GLY A 260 -0.53 10.00 -6.89
C GLY A 260 0.77 9.34 -6.48
N TRP A 261 1.43 8.62 -7.40
CA TRP A 261 2.70 7.96 -7.12
C TRP A 261 3.86 8.94 -6.86
N SER A 262 3.85 10.11 -7.50
CA SER A 262 4.89 11.13 -7.27
C SER A 262 4.82 11.80 -5.89
N LYS A 263 3.70 11.66 -5.17
CA LYS A 263 3.40 12.48 -3.99
C LYS A 263 4.23 12.14 -2.76
N GLY A 264 4.54 10.88 -2.54
CA GLY A 264 5.22 10.43 -1.30
C GLY A 264 6.16 9.25 -1.49
N PHE A 265 6.26 8.71 -2.71
CA PHE A 265 6.98 7.46 -2.93
C PHE A 265 8.48 7.58 -2.60
N ALA A 266 9.12 8.68 -2.99
CA ALA A 266 10.53 8.91 -2.67
C ALA A 266 10.78 9.10 -1.15
N MET A 267 9.82 9.69 -0.41
CA MET A 267 9.90 9.77 1.06
C MET A 267 9.76 8.39 1.71
N GLY A 268 8.86 7.55 1.19
CA GLY A 268 8.71 6.17 1.65
C GLY A 268 9.98 5.35 1.42
N ALA A 269 10.60 5.48 0.24
CA ALA A 269 11.86 4.84 -0.09
C ALA A 269 12.99 5.27 0.87
N ALA A 270 13.04 6.55 1.25
CA ALA A 270 14.03 7.06 2.20
C ALA A 270 13.86 6.49 3.63
N LYS A 271 12.68 5.97 3.99
CA LYS A 271 12.43 5.30 5.28
C LYS A 271 12.69 3.79 5.23
N THR A 272 12.91 3.22 4.05
CA THR A 272 13.23 1.80 3.88
C THR A 272 14.61 1.50 4.47
N PRO A 273 14.77 0.44 5.30
CA PRO A 273 16.08 0.05 5.85
C PRO A 273 17.12 -0.16 4.74
N LEU A 274 18.32 0.39 4.93
CA LEU A 274 19.37 0.39 3.91
C LEU A 274 19.68 -0.99 3.32
N PRO A 275 19.78 -2.09 4.10
CA PRO A 275 20.00 -3.42 3.52
C PRO A 275 18.89 -3.85 2.56
N LEU A 276 17.65 -3.58 2.92
CA LEU A 276 16.49 -3.90 2.10
C LEU A 276 16.43 -3.03 0.84
N LEU A 277 16.76 -1.74 0.97
CA LEU A 277 16.85 -0.83 -0.17
C LEU A 277 17.93 -1.29 -1.17
N ILE A 278 19.10 -1.71 -0.71
CA ILE A 278 20.17 -2.25 -1.55
C ILE A 278 19.69 -3.50 -2.30
N LEU A 279 18.99 -4.42 -1.62
CA LEU A 279 18.45 -5.61 -2.26
C LEU A 279 17.41 -5.27 -3.34
N ILE A 280 16.52 -4.30 -3.08
CA ILE A 280 15.54 -3.83 -4.06
C ILE A 280 16.25 -3.22 -5.29
N ILE A 281 17.24 -2.35 -5.05
CA ILE A 281 18.01 -1.72 -6.14
C ILE A 281 18.75 -2.79 -6.96
N ALA A 282 19.39 -3.78 -6.33
CA ALA A 282 20.07 -4.87 -7.01
C ALA A 282 19.09 -5.67 -7.89
N TRP A 283 17.91 -6.01 -7.38
CA TRP A 283 16.88 -6.72 -8.14
C TRP A 283 16.37 -5.92 -9.34
N ILE A 284 16.11 -4.61 -9.17
CA ILE A 284 15.73 -3.71 -10.27
C ILE A 284 16.86 -3.63 -11.30
N SER A 285 18.11 -3.45 -10.85
CA SER A 285 19.29 -3.39 -11.74
C SER A 285 19.46 -4.68 -12.54
N GLY A 286 19.23 -5.84 -11.92
CA GLY A 286 19.28 -7.14 -12.60
C GLY A 286 18.20 -7.30 -13.67
N SER A 287 16.97 -6.81 -13.41
CA SER A 287 15.89 -6.87 -14.39
C SER A 287 16.16 -5.94 -15.59
N LEU A 288 16.74 -4.75 -15.35
CA LEU A 288 17.21 -3.84 -16.41
C LEU A 288 18.39 -4.42 -17.18
N GLY A 289 19.38 -4.96 -16.48
CA GLY A 289 20.54 -5.59 -17.07
C GLY A 289 20.18 -6.79 -17.95
N THR A 290 19.21 -7.61 -17.51
CA THR A 290 18.68 -8.71 -18.30
C THR A 290 17.99 -8.23 -19.58
N THR A 291 17.20 -7.17 -19.50
CA THR A 291 16.54 -6.57 -20.68
C THR A 291 17.58 -6.04 -21.66
N ARG A 292 18.59 -5.29 -21.16
CA ARG A 292 19.69 -4.77 -21.97
C ARG A 292 20.47 -5.91 -22.64
N GLY A 293 20.90 -6.93 -21.87
CA GLY A 293 21.65 -8.07 -22.40
C GLY A 293 20.89 -8.82 -23.49
N LEU A 294 19.57 -9.03 -23.32
CA LEU A 294 18.74 -9.65 -24.35
C LEU A 294 18.70 -8.82 -25.65
N ILE A 295 18.53 -7.49 -25.53
CA ILE A 295 18.54 -6.60 -26.70
C ILE A 295 19.89 -6.64 -27.43
N GLU A 296 21.00 -6.57 -26.71
CA GLU A 296 22.36 -6.62 -27.28
C GLU A 296 22.60 -7.91 -28.06
N VAL A 297 22.19 -9.07 -27.49
CA VAL A 297 22.42 -10.36 -28.20
C VAL A 297 21.47 -10.58 -29.38
N ILE A 298 20.29 -9.99 -29.38
CA ILE A 298 19.39 -9.98 -30.53
C ILE A 298 20.00 -9.17 -31.68
N ILE A 299 20.58 -8.00 -31.40
CA ILE A 299 21.24 -7.15 -32.40
C ILE A 299 22.47 -7.86 -33.00
N THR A 300 23.22 -8.58 -32.19
CA THR A 300 24.42 -9.31 -32.63
C THR A 300 24.13 -10.69 -33.28
N THR A 301 22.85 -11.09 -33.33
CA THR A 301 22.34 -12.32 -33.95
C THR A 301 23.04 -13.63 -33.51
N ASN A 302 23.48 -13.71 -32.25
CA ASN A 302 24.07 -14.91 -31.68
C ASN A 302 23.00 -15.81 -31.05
N ASN A 303 22.56 -16.83 -31.77
CA ASN A 303 21.45 -17.69 -31.35
C ASN A 303 21.66 -18.36 -29.98
N VAL A 304 22.89 -18.76 -29.63
CA VAL A 304 23.17 -19.37 -28.32
C VAL A 304 23.01 -18.35 -27.21
N GLN A 305 23.53 -17.14 -27.39
CA GLN A 305 23.40 -16.06 -26.41
C GLN A 305 21.96 -15.59 -26.30
N ILE A 306 21.20 -15.54 -27.40
CA ILE A 306 19.77 -15.24 -27.39
C ILE A 306 19.02 -16.26 -26.53
N ALA A 307 19.30 -17.54 -26.63
CA ALA A 307 18.69 -18.58 -25.80
C ALA A 307 19.04 -18.40 -24.31
N ILE A 308 20.31 -18.09 -24.00
CA ILE A 308 20.77 -17.86 -22.60
C ILE A 308 20.09 -16.64 -21.98
N TRP A 309 20.18 -15.48 -22.62
CA TRP A 309 19.58 -14.23 -22.09
C TRP A 309 18.05 -14.27 -22.14
N GLY A 310 17.48 -14.92 -23.16
CA GLY A 310 16.04 -15.14 -23.27
C GLY A 310 15.50 -16.00 -22.13
N SER A 311 16.26 -17.04 -21.72
CA SER A 311 15.86 -17.85 -20.57
C SER A 311 15.84 -17.04 -19.27
N LEU A 312 16.83 -16.18 -19.03
CA LEU A 312 16.84 -15.31 -17.84
C LEU A 312 15.71 -14.28 -17.88
N TYR A 313 15.42 -13.73 -19.07
CA TYR A 313 14.26 -12.83 -19.23
C TYR A 313 12.95 -13.52 -18.87
N ILE A 314 12.73 -14.76 -19.33
CA ILE A 314 11.55 -15.56 -18.99
C ILE A 314 11.50 -15.84 -17.48
N LEU A 315 12.64 -16.09 -16.84
CA LEU A 315 12.71 -16.27 -15.39
C LEU A 315 12.28 -14.99 -14.64
N TYR A 316 12.70 -13.80 -15.08
CA TYR A 316 12.20 -12.52 -14.54
C TYR A 316 10.71 -12.34 -14.79
N VAL A 317 10.22 -12.64 -15.99
CA VAL A 317 8.77 -12.60 -16.30
C VAL A 317 7.98 -13.48 -15.34
N ALA A 318 8.41 -14.72 -15.14
CA ALA A 318 7.75 -15.66 -14.22
C ALA A 318 7.75 -15.15 -12.78
N GLN A 319 8.90 -14.64 -12.30
CA GLN A 319 9.03 -14.10 -10.94
C GLN A 319 8.17 -12.85 -10.74
N ILE A 320 8.22 -11.89 -11.67
CA ILE A 320 7.42 -10.67 -11.60
C ILE A 320 5.93 -11.01 -11.65
N TYR A 321 5.51 -11.94 -12.51
CA TYR A 321 4.11 -12.38 -12.56
C TYR A 321 3.68 -13.03 -11.24
N TRP A 322 4.53 -13.90 -10.67
CA TRP A 322 4.30 -14.50 -9.37
C TRP A 322 4.12 -13.45 -8.26
N MET A 323 4.91 -12.36 -8.25
CA MET A 323 4.74 -11.26 -7.32
C MET A 323 3.42 -10.53 -7.56
N LEU A 324 3.13 -10.18 -8.82
CA LEU A 324 2.00 -9.35 -9.22
C LEU A 324 0.64 -9.98 -8.90
N VAL A 325 0.45 -11.27 -9.15
CA VAL A 325 -0.84 -11.96 -8.88
C VAL A 325 -1.16 -12.07 -7.38
N ARG A 326 -0.17 -11.87 -6.52
CA ARG A 326 -0.32 -11.90 -5.06
C ARG A 326 -0.77 -10.57 -4.49
N ILE A 327 -0.49 -9.46 -5.20
CA ILE A 327 -0.74 -8.09 -4.73
C ILE A 327 -1.85 -7.37 -5.50
N GLY A 328 -2.22 -7.88 -6.68
CA GLY A 328 -3.27 -7.29 -7.51
C GLY A 328 -3.69 -8.20 -8.66
N ASN A 329 -4.74 -7.80 -9.39
CA ASN A 329 -5.24 -8.51 -10.58
C ASN A 329 -4.47 -8.13 -11.86
N PHE A 330 -3.16 -7.90 -11.74
CA PHE A 330 -2.28 -7.59 -12.87
C PHE A 330 -2.33 -8.68 -13.92
N LYS A 331 -2.31 -8.26 -15.18
CA LYS A 331 -2.39 -9.19 -16.31
C LYS A 331 -1.00 -9.75 -16.62
N PHE A 332 -0.98 -10.98 -17.21
CA PHE A 332 0.28 -11.63 -17.59
C PHE A 332 1.14 -10.78 -18.52
N TYR A 333 0.53 -10.05 -19.46
CA TYR A 333 1.27 -9.16 -20.36
C TYR A 333 2.02 -8.04 -19.63
N THR A 334 1.58 -7.65 -18.42
CA THR A 334 2.31 -6.66 -17.59
C THR A 334 3.66 -7.21 -17.15
N ALA A 335 3.73 -8.49 -16.82
CA ALA A 335 4.99 -9.16 -16.51
C ALA A 335 5.79 -9.48 -17.79
N LEU A 336 5.12 -9.91 -18.87
CA LEU A 336 5.79 -10.20 -20.14
C LEU A 336 6.51 -8.98 -20.70
N PHE A 337 5.89 -7.82 -20.63
CA PHE A 337 6.47 -6.53 -21.05
C PHE A 337 6.93 -5.69 -19.85
N TYR A 338 7.47 -6.34 -18.80
CA TYR A 338 7.88 -5.66 -17.57
C TYR A 338 8.83 -4.46 -17.77
N PRO A 339 9.66 -4.37 -18.82
CA PRO A 339 10.47 -3.19 -19.04
C PRO A 339 9.66 -1.89 -19.19
N ILE A 340 8.42 -1.97 -19.68
CA ILE A 340 7.54 -0.79 -19.85
C ILE A 340 7.09 -0.23 -18.50
N PRO A 341 6.38 -0.98 -17.62
CA PRO A 341 6.00 -0.46 -16.31
C PRO A 341 7.22 -0.16 -15.42
N MET A 342 8.36 -0.81 -15.64
CA MET A 342 9.60 -0.50 -14.92
C MET A 342 10.20 0.83 -15.36
N ALA A 343 10.28 1.11 -16.66
CA ALA A 343 10.72 2.41 -17.16
C ALA A 343 9.79 3.53 -16.66
N PHE A 344 8.48 3.31 -16.67
CA PHE A 344 7.52 4.24 -16.11
C PHE A 344 7.77 4.48 -14.61
N PHE A 345 8.02 3.42 -13.83
CA PHE A 345 8.39 3.53 -12.42
C PHE A 345 9.64 4.40 -12.23
N VAL A 346 10.72 4.14 -12.97
CA VAL A 346 11.99 4.89 -12.85
C VAL A 346 11.77 6.37 -13.15
N ILE A 347 11.03 6.71 -14.21
CA ILE A 347 10.73 8.09 -14.60
C ILE A 347 9.93 8.81 -13.50
N VAL A 348 8.84 8.20 -13.01
CA VAL A 348 7.98 8.82 -12.01
C VAL A 348 8.67 8.88 -10.64
N PHE A 349 9.49 7.88 -10.29
CA PHE A 349 10.30 7.90 -9.07
C PHE A 349 11.33 9.05 -9.11
N THR A 350 12.05 9.21 -10.22
CA THR A 350 13.01 10.30 -10.40
C THR A 350 12.30 11.66 -10.31
N HIS A 351 11.12 11.80 -10.94
CA HIS A 351 10.30 12.99 -10.82
C HIS A 351 9.85 13.26 -9.36
N SER A 352 9.43 12.21 -8.63
CA SER A 352 9.09 12.29 -7.21
C SER A 352 10.29 12.75 -6.37
N PHE A 353 11.46 12.16 -6.61
CA PHE A 353 12.70 12.50 -5.92
C PHE A 353 13.09 13.97 -6.11
N VAL A 354 13.09 14.46 -7.37
CA VAL A 354 13.38 15.85 -7.69
C VAL A 354 12.38 16.80 -7.03
N ARG A 355 11.08 16.49 -7.07
CA ARG A 355 10.05 17.32 -6.42
C ARG A 355 10.19 17.43 -4.92
N ILE A 356 10.54 16.34 -4.25
CA ILE A 356 10.60 16.27 -2.78
C ILE A 356 11.91 16.81 -2.27
N PHE A 357 13.04 16.32 -2.78
CA PHE A 357 14.35 16.63 -2.22
C PHE A 357 15.00 17.88 -2.81
N ILE A 358 14.70 18.24 -4.07
CA ILE A 358 15.28 19.39 -4.74
C ILE A 358 14.29 20.58 -4.72
N ALA A 359 13.07 20.41 -5.24
CA ALA A 359 12.10 21.49 -5.37
C ALA A 359 11.30 21.75 -4.06
N ARG A 360 11.32 20.82 -3.09
CA ARG A 360 10.65 20.92 -1.79
C ARG A 360 9.16 21.30 -1.85
N ASN A 361 8.46 20.85 -2.88
CA ASN A 361 7.06 21.16 -3.16
C ASN A 361 6.19 19.90 -3.16
N VAL A 362 5.25 19.81 -2.20
CA VAL A 362 4.23 18.73 -2.16
C VAL A 362 2.84 19.35 -2.14
N LYS A 363 1.92 18.82 -2.99
CA LYS A 363 0.49 19.20 -2.98
C LYS A 363 -0.36 17.98 -2.60
N TRP A 364 -1.38 18.15 -1.76
CA TRP A 364 -2.35 17.11 -1.41
C TRP A 364 -3.79 17.58 -1.60
N LYS A 365 -4.58 16.87 -2.44
CA LYS A 365 -6.00 17.19 -2.76
C LYS A 365 -6.23 18.71 -2.86
N GLY A 366 -5.40 19.40 -3.68
CA GLY A 366 -5.48 20.85 -3.91
C GLY A 366 -4.76 21.74 -2.88
N ARG A 367 -4.40 21.24 -1.70
CA ARG A 367 -3.70 22.01 -0.65
C ARG A 367 -2.18 21.91 -0.82
N LYS A 368 -1.46 23.04 -0.80
CA LYS A 368 0.02 23.06 -0.78
C LYS A 368 0.51 22.73 0.64
N ILE A 369 1.42 21.76 0.76
CA ILE A 369 2.11 21.43 2.00
C ILE A 369 3.51 22.03 1.91
N ASP A 370 3.82 23.02 2.76
CA ASP A 370 5.14 23.66 2.80
C ASP A 370 6.11 22.81 3.65
N LEU A 371 7.10 22.18 2.99
CA LEU A 371 8.13 21.38 3.64
C LEU A 371 9.21 22.22 4.33
N LYS A 372 9.34 23.53 3.99
CA LYS A 372 10.40 24.39 4.56
C LYS A 372 10.27 24.63 6.06
N ARG A 373 9.05 24.57 6.61
CA ARG A 373 8.82 24.79 8.07
C ARG A 373 9.18 23.60 8.98
N ARG A 374 9.59 22.44 8.43
CA ARG A 374 9.72 21.18 9.18
C ARG A 374 11.12 20.59 9.28
N VAL A 375 12.09 21.12 8.51
CA VAL A 375 13.49 20.65 8.56
C VAL A 375 14.26 21.24 9.76
N ASN A 376 13.67 22.20 10.48
CA ASN A 376 14.32 22.91 11.61
C ASN A 376 13.68 22.60 12.98
N LYS A 377 13.06 21.42 13.14
CA LYS A 377 12.63 20.93 14.46
C LYS A 377 13.18 19.55 14.76
#